data_bd4f7880bf62f22cb31dae23178a3f08
#
_entry.id   bd4f7880bf62f22cb31dae23178a3f08
#
_cell.length_a   1.000
_cell.length_b   1.000
_cell.length_c   1.000
_cell.angle_alpha   90.00
_cell.angle_beta   90.00
_cell.angle_gamma   90.00
#
_symmetry.space_group_name_H-M   'P 1'
#
loop_
_entity.id
_entity.type
_entity.pdbx_description
1 polymer ?
#
loop_
_entity_poly.entity_id
_entity_poly.type
_entity_poly.pdbx_seq_one_letter_code
_entity_poly.pdbx_strand_id
1 'polypeptide(L)' 'VNTSSELKQAIESLETRNAFQDDVIEQLNHEIAIHQSQIAELKHQLALLANRIKENTPAQQGKEEIEPPPPHY' A
#
# COMPACT_ATOMS: atom_id res chain seq x y z
N VAL A 1 -52.69 4.40 3.34
CA VAL A 1 -53.05 3.03 3.36
C VAL A 1 -51.86 2.13 3.17
N ASN A 2 -51.12 2.40 2.13
CA ASN A 2 -49.94 1.61 1.87
C ASN A 2 -48.67 2.23 2.41
N THR A 3 -48.79 3.34 3.09
CA THR A 3 -47.65 4.07 3.60
C THR A 3 -46.83 3.19 4.54
N SER A 4 -47.49 2.48 5.43
CA SER A 4 -46.82 1.57 6.35
C SER A 4 -46.11 0.46 5.66
N SER A 5 -46.73 -0.10 4.62
CA SER A 5 -46.15 -1.16 3.84
C SER A 5 -44.98 -0.64 3.03
N GLU A 6 -45.10 0.55 2.47
CA GLU A 6 -44.06 1.18 1.71
C GLU A 6 -42.83 1.46 2.58
N LEU A 7 -43.07 1.96 3.79
CA LEU A 7 -42.01 2.21 4.74
C LEU A 7 -41.30 0.93 5.12
N LYS A 8 -42.06 -0.11 5.35
CA LYS A 8 -41.48 -1.39 5.70
C LYS A 8 -40.57 -1.91 4.59
N GLN A 9 -41.05 -1.79 3.35
CA GLN A 9 -40.24 -2.19 2.22
C GLN A 9 -38.98 -1.36 2.09
N ALA A 10 -39.08 -0.06 2.34
CA ALA A 10 -37.92 0.82 2.28
C ALA A 10 -36.91 0.44 3.35
N ILE A 11 -37.39 0.11 4.55
CA ILE A 11 -36.50 -0.30 5.63
C ILE A 11 -35.80 -1.60 5.28
N GLU A 12 -36.55 -2.55 4.73
CA GLU A 12 -35.95 -3.84 4.35
C GLU A 12 -34.91 -3.65 3.27
N SER A 13 -35.19 -2.77 2.33
CA SER A 13 -34.22 -2.47 1.26
C SER A 13 -32.96 -1.84 1.85
N LEU A 14 -33.13 -0.89 2.76
CA LEU A 14 -32.01 -0.24 3.39
C LEU A 14 -31.18 -1.22 4.22
N GLU A 15 -31.84 -2.11 4.94
CA GLU A 15 -31.15 -3.11 5.72
C GLU A 15 -30.31 -4.03 4.86
N THR A 16 -30.87 -4.43 3.72
CA THR A 16 -30.12 -5.26 2.78
C THR A 16 -28.90 -4.54 2.26
N ARG A 17 -29.09 -3.27 1.88
CA ARG A 17 -27.98 -2.48 1.38
C ARG A 17 -26.91 -2.24 2.43
N ASN A 18 -27.34 -2.01 3.67
CA ASN A 18 -26.39 -1.84 4.77
C ASN A 18 -25.58 -3.09 5.00
N ALA A 19 -26.22 -4.25 4.97
CA ALA A 19 -25.51 -5.50 5.16
C ALA A 19 -24.48 -5.70 4.05
N PHE A 20 -24.87 -5.40 2.83
CA PHE A 20 -23.95 -5.51 1.71
C PHE A 20 -22.77 -4.55 1.86
N GLN A 21 -23.08 -3.30 2.25
CA GLN A 21 -22.02 -2.31 2.43
C GLN A 21 -21.09 -2.68 3.58
N ASP A 22 -21.63 -3.24 4.64
CA ASP A 22 -20.78 -3.67 5.74
C ASP A 22 -19.81 -4.75 5.29
N ASP A 23 -20.28 -5.68 4.48
CA ASP A 23 -19.41 -6.72 3.93
C ASP A 23 -18.31 -6.12 3.08
N VAL A 24 -18.68 -5.16 2.22
CA VAL A 24 -17.70 -4.51 1.36
C VAL A 24 -16.68 -3.76 2.21
N ILE A 25 -17.12 -3.07 3.24
CA ILE A 25 -16.20 -2.33 4.11
C ILE A 25 -15.23 -3.29 4.79
N GLU A 26 -15.73 -4.41 5.29
CA GLU A 26 -14.86 -5.39 5.91
C GLU A 26 -13.83 -5.92 4.94
N GLN A 27 -14.27 -6.20 3.72
CA GLN A 27 -13.38 -6.70 2.69
C GLN A 27 -12.31 -5.67 2.33
N LEU A 28 -12.74 -4.41 2.19
CA LEU A 28 -11.81 -3.33 1.88
C LEU A 28 -10.82 -3.12 3.00
N ASN A 29 -11.29 -3.18 4.24
CA ASN A 29 -10.39 -3.04 5.39
C ASN A 29 -9.34 -4.14 5.40
N HIS A 30 -9.76 -5.36 5.06
CA HIS A 30 -8.84 -6.47 4.99
C HIS A 30 -7.80 -6.24 3.90
N GLU A 31 -8.24 -5.78 2.73
CA GLU A 31 -7.32 -5.51 1.63
C GLU A 31 -6.37 -4.37 1.95
N ILE A 32 -6.88 -3.35 2.63
CA ILE A 32 -6.02 -2.24 3.04
C ILE A 32 -4.92 -2.74 3.97
N ALA A 33 -5.26 -3.59 4.92
CA ALA A 33 -4.28 -4.13 5.84
C ALA A 33 -3.21 -4.92 5.11
N ILE A 34 -3.62 -5.71 4.12
CA ILE A 34 -2.68 -6.47 3.31
C ILE A 34 -1.75 -5.53 2.54
N HIS A 35 -2.34 -4.53 1.92
CA HIS A 35 -1.56 -3.58 1.11
C HIS A 35 -0.59 -2.78 1.99
N GLN A 36 -1.02 -2.40 3.18
CA GLN A 36 -0.13 -1.69 4.10
C GLN A 36 1.05 -2.54 4.50
N SER A 37 0.79 -3.83 4.72
CA SER A 37 1.86 -4.76 5.03
C SER A 37 2.84 -4.88 3.87
N GLN A 38 2.32 -4.95 2.66
CA GLN A 38 3.16 -5.03 1.48
C GLN A 38 4.00 -3.78 1.29
N ILE A 39 3.40 -2.62 1.54
CA ILE A 39 4.12 -1.36 1.43
C ILE A 39 5.24 -1.29 2.47
N ALA A 40 4.95 -1.73 3.69
CA ALA A 40 5.97 -1.74 4.73
C ALA A 40 7.14 -2.64 4.35
N GLU A 41 6.83 -3.79 3.77
CA GLU A 41 7.87 -4.71 3.33
C GLU A 41 8.70 -4.10 2.20
N LEU A 42 8.05 -3.46 1.24
CA LEU A 42 8.76 -2.81 0.15
C LEU A 42 9.66 -1.69 0.67
N LYS A 43 9.16 -0.91 1.61
CA LYS A 43 9.97 0.15 2.20
C LYS A 43 11.19 -0.43 2.90
N HIS A 44 10.99 -1.54 3.59
CA HIS A 44 12.09 -2.20 4.27
C HIS A 44 13.16 -2.65 3.28
N GLN A 45 12.73 -3.27 2.19
CA GLN A 45 13.66 -3.74 1.18
C GLN A 45 14.37 -2.59 0.49
N LEU A 46 13.66 -1.49 0.25
CA LEU A 46 14.29 -0.32 -0.34
C LEU A 46 15.34 0.26 0.60
N ALA A 47 15.06 0.26 1.88
CA ALA A 47 16.04 0.76 2.85
C ALA A 47 17.28 -0.11 2.86
N LEU A 48 17.09 -1.42 2.79
CA LEU A 48 18.23 -2.33 2.74
C LEU A 48 19.06 -2.11 1.48
N LEU A 49 18.38 -1.94 0.36
CA LEU A 49 19.06 -1.70 -0.90
C LEU A 49 19.81 -0.37 -0.87
N ALA A 50 19.20 0.66 -0.34
CA ALA A 50 19.84 1.95 -0.24
C ALA A 50 21.09 1.87 0.64
N ASN A 51 21.02 1.11 1.72
CA ASN A 51 22.17 0.92 2.58
C ASN A 51 23.30 0.19 1.86
N ARG A 52 22.96 -0.80 1.06
CA ARG A 52 23.98 -1.50 0.29
C ARG A 52 24.67 -0.57 -0.69
N ILE A 53 23.90 0.23 -1.38
CA ILE A 53 24.47 1.20 -2.31
C ILE A 53 25.36 2.16 -1.58
N LYS A 54 24.91 2.61 -0.40
CA LYS A 54 25.67 3.55 0.39
C LYS A 54 27.00 2.95 0.86
N GLU A 55 26.96 1.68 1.24
CA GLU A 55 28.16 1.02 1.71
C GLU A 55 29.17 0.83 0.59
N ASN A 56 28.71 0.57 -0.60
CA ASN A 56 29.61 0.36 -1.72
C ASN A 56 30.10 1.66 -2.33
N THR A 57 29.24 2.65 -2.38
CA THR A 57 29.55 3.90 -3.05
C THR A 57 30.72 4.66 -2.42
N PRO A 58 30.80 4.77 -1.09
CA PRO A 58 31.91 5.53 -0.51
C PRO A 58 33.26 4.97 -0.89
N ALA A 59 33.38 3.67 -0.93
CA ALA A 59 34.65 3.06 -1.32
C ALA A 59 35.01 3.44 -2.74
N GLN A 60 34.06 3.41 -3.60
CA GLN A 60 34.29 3.76 -5.00
C GLN A 60 34.58 5.24 -5.16
N GLN A 61 33.83 6.05 -4.45
CA GLN A 61 34.04 7.49 -4.53
C GLN A 61 35.38 7.89 -3.96
N GLY A 62 35.78 7.23 -2.93
CA GLY A 62 37.07 7.52 -2.35
C GLY A 62 38.21 7.30 -3.33
N LYS A 63 37.97 6.42 -4.21
CA LYS A 63 38.96 6.19 -5.24
C LYS A 63 38.85 7.12 -6.38
N GLU A 64 37.70 7.56 -6.75
CA GLU A 64 37.37 8.31 -7.78
C GLU A 64 37.45 9.48 -7.84
N GLU A 65 37.53 9.74 -7.41
CA GLU A 65 37.30 10.74 -7.55
C GLU A 65 37.88 10.90 -8.44
N ILE A 66 38.25 10.11 -9.17
CA ILE A 66 38.07 9.83 -9.87
C ILE A 66 37.89 9.43 -10.67
N GLU A 67 38.12 9.13 -11.10
CA GLU A 67 37.64 8.79 -11.90
C GLU A 67 37.60 8.45 -12.56
N PRO A 68 38.52 8.54 -12.79
CA PRO A 68 38.20 8.28 -13.60
C PRO A 68 38.25 7.83 -14.15
N PRO A 69 38.99 7.73 -14.51
CA PRO A 69 38.71 7.46 -15.17
C PRO A 69 38.61 6.93 -15.65
N PRO A 70 39.36 6.81 -15.98
CA PRO A 70 38.98 6.47 -16.58
C PRO A 70 38.68 5.86 -16.92
N PRO A 71 39.37 5.73 -17.21
CA PRO A 71 38.74 5.42 -17.54
C PRO A 71 38.23 4.78 -17.64
N HIS A 72 39.29 4.48 -17.70
CA HIS A 72 38.37 4.35 -17.65
C HIS A 72 37.69 3.95 -17.83
N TYR A 73 38.50 3.95 -18.47
CA TYR A 73 37.64 4.10 -18.49
C TYR A 73 37.19 3.88 -18.72
#